data_3942c106d80baba6cb534b05293acd0d
#
_entry.id   3942c106d80baba6cb534b05293acd0d
#
_cell.length_a   1.000
_cell.length_b   1.000
_cell.length_c   1.000
_cell.angle_alpha   90.00
_cell.angle_beta   90.00
_cell.angle_gamma   90.00
#
_symmetry.space_group_name_H-M   'P 1'
#
loop_
_entity.id
_entity.type
_entity.pdbx_description
1 polymer ?
#
loop_
_entity_poly.entity_id
_entity_poly.type
_entity_poly.pdbx_seq_one_letter_code
_entity_poly.pdbx_strand_id
1 'polypeptide(L)'
;EALLHVQGERAGATPLIAAATQSLAALTTRYAPSALATVADNPEQASTRLAFADEQLAAAQRLIGEGKGGEAAVSIRAAEEAVDQAKLLTQAVDKLGADLATGEQTISSAIAHLEGDVAQASRLPDPDGRVASAIAIVNEQVASARAAMSAPTIAPLQVLEGLDAANAQIDGVVADVRNAAEAQQRAQQALQQTMLSA
;
A
#
# COMPACT_ATOMS: atom_id res chain seq x y z
N GLU A 1 -6.82 11.36 39.10
CA GLU A 1 -7.67 11.11 37.90
C GLU A 1 -6.83 10.67 36.70
N ALA A 2 -5.83 11.45 36.27
CA ALA A 2 -5.00 11.13 35.08
C ALA A 2 -4.33 9.74 35.16
N LEU A 3 -3.76 9.38 36.33
CA LEU A 3 -3.15 8.07 36.53
C LEU A 3 -4.15 6.92 36.29
N LEU A 4 -5.37 7.02 36.85
CA LEU A 4 -6.42 6.02 36.66
C LEU A 4 -6.88 5.92 35.22
N HIS A 5 -6.93 7.05 34.53
CA HIS A 5 -7.27 7.08 33.11
C HIS A 5 -6.25 6.30 32.29
N VAL A 6 -4.96 6.60 32.42
CA VAL A 6 -3.90 5.92 31.67
C VAL A 6 -3.78 4.44 32.04
N GLN A 7 -4.04 4.08 33.30
CA GLN A 7 -4.13 2.67 33.74
C GLN A 7 -5.25 1.93 33.02
N GLY A 8 -6.41 2.56 32.85
CA GLY A 8 -7.53 2.03 32.07
C GLY A 8 -7.16 1.85 30.58
N GLU A 9 -6.56 2.86 29.97
CA GLU A 9 -6.10 2.83 28.59
C GLU A 9 -5.06 1.72 28.36
N ARG A 10 -4.12 1.57 29.32
CA ARG A 10 -3.10 0.52 29.32
C ARG A 10 -3.74 -0.88 29.36
N ALA A 11 -4.71 -1.07 30.25
CA ALA A 11 -5.42 -2.35 30.35
C ALA A 11 -6.19 -2.69 29.06
N GLY A 12 -6.81 -1.69 28.43
CA GLY A 12 -7.51 -1.83 27.16
C GLY A 12 -6.60 -2.15 25.96
N ALA A 13 -5.32 -1.82 26.03
CA ALA A 13 -4.37 -2.08 24.96
C ALA A 13 -3.91 -3.56 24.89
N THR A 14 -3.93 -4.29 26.01
CA THR A 14 -3.49 -5.71 26.03
C THR A 14 -4.25 -6.60 25.04
N PRO A 15 -5.61 -6.60 24.99
CA PRO A 15 -6.33 -7.41 24.02
C PRO A 15 -6.09 -6.99 22.58
N LEU A 16 -5.72 -5.74 22.31
CA LEU A 16 -5.37 -5.27 20.96
C LEU A 16 -4.09 -5.93 20.44
N ILE A 17 -3.10 -6.14 21.32
CA ILE A 17 -1.87 -6.85 20.94
C ILE A 17 -2.16 -8.30 20.60
N ALA A 18 -2.98 -8.99 21.41
CA ALA A 18 -3.38 -10.37 21.14
C ALA A 18 -4.13 -10.46 19.79
N ALA A 19 -5.06 -9.55 19.54
CA ALA A 19 -5.79 -9.47 18.27
C ALA A 19 -4.84 -9.22 17.08
N ALA A 20 -3.91 -8.28 17.20
CA ALA A 20 -2.92 -8.00 16.15
C ALA A 20 -2.00 -9.20 15.86
N THR A 21 -1.60 -9.94 16.90
CA THR A 21 -0.83 -11.18 16.74
C THR A 21 -1.61 -12.24 15.96
N GLN A 22 -2.89 -12.41 16.26
CA GLN A 22 -3.77 -13.34 15.55
C GLN A 22 -4.01 -12.88 14.10
N SER A 23 -4.27 -11.60 13.89
CA SER A 23 -4.43 -11.02 12.56
C SER A 23 -3.18 -11.25 11.70
N LEU A 24 -1.99 -10.96 12.24
CA LEU A 24 -0.72 -11.16 11.55
C LEU A 24 -0.50 -12.65 11.19
N ALA A 25 -0.79 -13.58 12.12
CA ALA A 25 -0.71 -15.01 11.86
C ALA A 25 -1.66 -15.45 10.73
N ALA A 26 -2.88 -14.91 10.69
CA ALA A 26 -3.82 -15.18 9.61
C ALA A 26 -3.32 -14.62 8.26
N LEU A 27 -2.77 -13.41 8.25
CA LEU A 27 -2.22 -12.78 7.04
C LEU A 27 -1.05 -13.59 6.45
N THR A 28 -0.21 -14.21 7.28
CA THR A 28 0.91 -15.04 6.81
C THR A 28 0.48 -16.30 6.06
N THR A 29 -0.77 -16.73 6.18
CA THR A 29 -1.30 -17.86 5.41
C THR A 29 -1.63 -17.50 3.97
N ARG A 30 -1.89 -16.23 3.69
CA ARG A 30 -2.34 -15.73 2.38
C ARG A 30 -1.32 -14.84 1.69
N TYR A 31 -0.58 -14.05 2.46
CA TYR A 31 0.30 -13.01 1.92
C TYR A 31 1.76 -13.38 2.10
N ALA A 32 2.59 -13.00 1.11
CA ALA A 32 4.02 -13.24 1.13
C ALA A 32 4.70 -12.45 2.27
N PRO A 33 5.81 -12.96 2.85
CA PRO A 33 6.55 -12.25 3.89
C PRO A 33 6.96 -10.83 3.49
N SER A 34 7.28 -10.59 2.23
CA SER A 34 7.61 -9.26 1.70
C SER A 34 6.44 -8.27 1.82
N ALA A 35 5.20 -8.75 1.69
CA ALA A 35 4.01 -7.91 1.85
C ALA A 35 3.72 -7.54 3.30
N LEU A 36 4.23 -8.30 4.28
CA LEU A 36 3.99 -8.13 5.70
C LEU A 36 5.19 -7.51 6.45
N ALA A 37 6.30 -7.28 5.76
CA ALA A 37 7.58 -6.88 6.37
C ALA A 37 7.47 -5.60 7.24
N THR A 38 6.63 -4.66 6.85
CA THR A 38 6.46 -3.38 7.57
C THR A 38 5.77 -3.50 8.92
N VAL A 39 5.04 -4.59 9.17
CA VAL A 39 4.27 -4.82 10.40
C VAL A 39 4.66 -6.09 11.14
N ALA A 40 5.62 -6.85 10.62
CA ALA A 40 6.00 -8.18 11.14
C ALA A 40 6.35 -8.15 12.64
N ASP A 41 7.01 -7.10 13.10
CA ASP A 41 7.47 -6.94 14.50
C ASP A 41 6.53 -6.06 15.33
N ASN A 42 5.44 -5.54 14.75
CA ASN A 42 4.58 -4.58 15.44
C ASN A 42 3.97 -5.12 16.75
N PRO A 43 3.47 -6.38 16.84
CA PRO A 43 2.95 -6.89 18.11
C PRO A 43 4.02 -6.95 19.22
N GLU A 44 5.25 -7.31 18.88
CA GLU A 44 6.36 -7.35 19.85
C GLU A 44 6.76 -5.93 20.27
N GLN A 45 6.87 -5.01 19.33
CA GLN A 45 7.15 -3.60 19.63
C GLN A 45 6.04 -2.98 20.49
N ALA A 46 4.76 -3.29 20.21
CA ALA A 46 3.64 -2.85 21.03
C ALA A 46 3.73 -3.38 22.45
N SER A 47 4.08 -4.65 22.65
CA SER A 47 4.32 -5.24 23.98
C SER A 47 5.44 -4.53 24.73
N THR A 48 6.54 -4.19 24.06
CA THR A 48 7.65 -3.42 24.63
C THR A 48 7.20 -2.02 25.06
N ARG A 49 6.36 -1.35 24.28
CA ARG A 49 5.80 -0.05 24.67
C ARG A 49 4.90 -0.14 25.90
N LEU A 50 4.08 -1.19 25.99
CA LEU A 50 3.24 -1.41 27.18
C LEU A 50 4.05 -1.74 28.43
N ALA A 51 5.15 -2.50 28.31
CA ALA A 51 6.05 -2.74 29.43
C ALA A 51 6.67 -1.42 29.93
N PHE A 52 7.11 -0.54 29.04
CA PHE A 52 7.58 0.79 29.40
C PHE A 52 6.47 1.63 30.07
N ALA A 53 5.24 1.56 29.57
CA ALA A 53 4.10 2.24 30.21
C ALA A 53 3.88 1.74 31.64
N ASP A 54 3.98 0.44 31.90
CA ASP A 54 3.87 -0.14 33.23
C ASP A 54 4.93 0.39 34.20
N GLU A 55 6.19 0.51 33.73
CA GLU A 55 7.28 1.09 34.53
C GLU A 55 6.99 2.56 34.89
N GLN A 56 6.51 3.35 33.92
CA GLN A 56 6.16 4.76 34.13
C GLN A 56 4.96 4.93 35.06
N LEU A 57 3.94 4.08 34.96
CA LEU A 57 2.78 4.09 35.87
C LEU A 57 3.17 3.74 37.29
N ALA A 58 4.05 2.75 37.48
CA ALA A 58 4.59 2.41 38.79
C ALA A 58 5.43 3.56 39.40
N ALA A 59 6.26 4.22 38.56
CA ALA A 59 7.00 5.41 38.98
C ALA A 59 6.06 6.56 39.38
N ALA A 60 5.00 6.80 38.61
CA ALA A 60 4.01 7.83 38.92
C ALA A 60 3.31 7.58 40.25
N GLN A 61 2.90 6.33 40.51
CA GLN A 61 2.26 5.96 41.79
C GLN A 61 3.20 6.25 42.98
N ARG A 62 4.48 5.86 42.88
CA ARG A 62 5.49 6.12 43.92
C ARG A 62 5.67 7.62 44.14
N LEU A 63 5.84 8.39 43.09
CA LEU A 63 6.04 9.84 43.11
C LEU A 63 4.84 10.58 43.76
N ILE A 64 3.61 10.13 43.47
CA ILE A 64 2.41 10.64 44.13
C ILE A 64 2.46 10.39 45.62
N GLY A 65 2.85 9.18 46.06
CA GLY A 65 3.03 8.83 47.47
C GLY A 65 4.10 9.67 48.18
N GLU A 66 5.12 10.12 47.45
CA GLU A 66 6.20 11.02 47.93
C GLU A 66 5.80 12.51 47.87
N GLY A 67 4.61 12.85 47.40
CA GLY A 67 4.15 14.24 47.24
C GLY A 67 4.77 15.00 46.05
N LYS A 68 5.45 14.28 45.13
CA LYS A 68 6.14 14.82 43.94
C LYS A 68 5.20 14.87 42.71
N GLY A 69 4.13 15.64 42.79
CA GLY A 69 3.08 15.68 41.75
C GLY A 69 3.58 16.10 40.39
N GLY A 70 4.54 17.00 40.30
CA GLY A 70 5.12 17.46 39.01
C GLY A 70 5.89 16.35 38.30
N GLU A 71 6.72 15.61 39.01
CA GLU A 71 7.46 14.47 38.45
C GLU A 71 6.52 13.32 38.09
N ALA A 72 5.51 13.07 38.90
CA ALA A 72 4.47 12.08 38.62
C ALA A 72 3.72 12.40 37.31
N ALA A 73 3.40 13.68 37.05
CA ALA A 73 2.74 14.11 35.82
C ALA A 73 3.59 13.84 34.57
N VAL A 74 4.94 13.93 34.68
CA VAL A 74 5.84 13.58 33.58
C VAL A 74 5.78 12.07 33.29
N SER A 75 5.84 11.23 34.33
CA SER A 75 5.76 9.78 34.17
C SER A 75 4.38 9.34 33.62
N ILE A 76 3.28 9.98 34.04
CA ILE A 76 1.94 9.69 33.49
C ILE A 76 1.88 10.00 31.99
N ARG A 77 2.41 11.13 31.55
CA ARG A 77 2.46 11.48 30.11
C ARG A 77 3.33 10.52 29.32
N ALA A 78 4.45 10.10 29.85
CA ALA A 78 5.32 9.11 29.20
C ALA A 78 4.60 7.74 29.03
N ALA A 79 3.83 7.34 30.05
CA ALA A 79 3.00 6.13 29.97
C ALA A 79 1.89 6.27 28.92
N GLU A 80 1.18 7.40 28.91
CA GLU A 80 0.12 7.70 27.93
C GLU A 80 0.64 7.61 26.49
N GLU A 81 1.76 8.27 26.20
CA GLU A 81 2.40 8.25 24.90
C GLU A 81 2.81 6.82 24.49
N ALA A 82 3.35 6.03 25.43
CA ALA A 82 3.73 4.64 25.16
C ALA A 82 2.52 3.76 24.85
N VAL A 83 1.39 3.94 25.55
CA VAL A 83 0.13 3.24 25.28
C VAL A 83 -0.40 3.62 23.89
N ASP A 84 -0.40 4.90 23.53
CA ASP A 84 -0.83 5.37 22.22
C ASP A 84 0.05 4.81 21.09
N GLN A 85 1.35 4.78 21.26
CA GLN A 85 2.28 4.14 20.31
C GLN A 85 2.00 2.65 20.16
N ALA A 86 1.69 1.92 21.25
CA ALA A 86 1.33 0.52 21.18
C ALA A 86 0.03 0.30 20.39
N LYS A 87 -0.98 1.14 20.59
CA LYS A 87 -2.24 1.10 19.84
C LYS A 87 -2.01 1.35 18.34
N LEU A 88 -1.18 2.33 17.98
CA LEU A 88 -0.85 2.63 16.57
C LEU A 88 -0.15 1.44 15.90
N LEU A 89 0.77 0.78 16.58
CA LEU A 89 1.46 -0.41 16.07
C LEU A 89 0.47 -1.56 15.78
N THR A 90 -0.52 -1.78 16.66
CA THR A 90 -1.55 -2.80 16.43
C THR A 90 -2.50 -2.43 15.28
N GLN A 91 -2.93 -1.17 15.20
CA GLN A 91 -3.78 -0.66 14.12
C GLN A 91 -3.12 -0.76 12.75
N ALA A 92 -1.79 -0.61 12.68
CA ALA A 92 -1.04 -0.73 11.44
C ALA A 92 -1.14 -2.15 10.84
N VAL A 93 -1.24 -3.20 11.66
CA VAL A 93 -1.46 -4.58 11.21
C VAL A 93 -2.83 -4.71 10.53
N ASP A 94 -3.89 -4.20 11.17
CA ASP A 94 -5.25 -4.28 10.65
C ASP A 94 -5.39 -3.45 9.36
N LYS A 95 -4.78 -2.26 9.34
CA LYS A 95 -4.78 -1.40 8.15
C LYS A 95 -4.10 -2.08 6.98
N LEU A 96 -2.91 -2.66 7.18
CA LEU A 96 -2.21 -3.37 6.12
C LEU A 96 -3.02 -4.56 5.62
N GLY A 97 -3.66 -5.33 6.51
CA GLY A 97 -4.54 -6.43 6.15
C GLY A 97 -5.69 -5.97 5.22
N ALA A 98 -6.33 -4.85 5.55
CA ALA A 98 -7.38 -4.26 4.72
C ALA A 98 -6.85 -3.77 3.36
N ASP A 99 -5.69 -3.11 3.35
CA ASP A 99 -5.05 -2.61 2.13
C ASP A 99 -4.66 -3.78 1.20
N LEU A 100 -4.12 -4.87 1.75
CA LEU A 100 -3.77 -6.09 0.99
C LEU A 100 -5.00 -6.76 0.39
N ALA A 101 -6.09 -6.89 1.15
CA ALA A 101 -7.35 -7.45 0.66
C ALA A 101 -7.96 -6.60 -0.47
N THR A 102 -7.93 -5.29 -0.33
CA THR A 102 -8.37 -4.34 -1.37
C THR A 102 -7.48 -4.46 -2.61
N GLY A 103 -6.17 -4.52 -2.42
CA GLY A 103 -5.21 -4.70 -3.51
C GLY A 103 -5.45 -5.99 -4.29
N GLU A 104 -5.71 -7.10 -3.60
CA GLU A 104 -6.02 -8.38 -4.22
C GLU A 104 -7.30 -8.33 -5.08
N GLN A 105 -8.35 -7.67 -4.59
CA GLN A 105 -9.58 -7.46 -5.35
C GLN A 105 -9.37 -6.59 -6.60
N THR A 106 -8.47 -5.60 -6.50
CA THR A 106 -8.18 -4.66 -7.58
C THR A 106 -7.39 -5.30 -8.73
N ILE A 107 -6.60 -6.34 -8.47
CA ILE A 107 -5.75 -7.00 -9.49
C ILE A 107 -6.58 -7.47 -10.69
N SER A 108 -7.73 -8.12 -10.45
CA SER A 108 -8.58 -8.63 -11.54
C SER A 108 -9.10 -7.52 -12.44
N SER A 109 -9.49 -6.38 -11.84
CA SER A 109 -9.94 -5.20 -12.58
C SER A 109 -8.81 -4.55 -13.37
N ALA A 110 -7.61 -4.47 -12.79
CA ALA A 110 -6.43 -3.93 -13.45
C ALA A 110 -6.02 -4.78 -14.68
N ILE A 111 -6.07 -6.10 -14.55
CA ILE A 111 -5.81 -7.02 -15.67
C ILE A 111 -6.85 -6.80 -16.80
N ALA A 112 -8.14 -6.74 -16.47
CA ALA A 112 -9.19 -6.52 -17.47
C ALA A 112 -9.02 -5.18 -18.20
N HIS A 113 -8.62 -4.13 -17.48
CA HIS A 113 -8.34 -2.82 -18.05
C HIS A 113 -7.16 -2.90 -19.05
N LEU A 114 -6.03 -3.48 -18.65
CA LEU A 114 -4.87 -3.65 -19.52
C LEU A 114 -5.16 -4.50 -20.76
N GLU A 115 -5.96 -5.54 -20.65
CA GLU A 115 -6.39 -6.35 -21.80
C GLU A 115 -7.24 -5.52 -22.78
N GLY A 116 -8.07 -4.62 -22.26
CA GLY A 116 -8.81 -3.64 -23.07
C GLY A 116 -7.89 -2.69 -23.81
N ASP A 117 -6.86 -2.17 -23.14
CA ASP A 117 -5.87 -1.26 -23.73
C ASP A 117 -5.04 -1.95 -24.81
N VAL A 118 -4.64 -3.20 -24.60
CA VAL A 118 -3.99 -4.04 -25.62
C VAL A 118 -4.89 -4.19 -26.85
N ALA A 119 -6.18 -4.48 -26.65
CA ALA A 119 -7.13 -4.63 -27.77
C ALA A 119 -7.30 -3.33 -28.56
N GLN A 120 -7.24 -2.17 -27.91
CA GLN A 120 -7.27 -0.87 -28.58
C GLN A 120 -5.94 -0.55 -29.29
N ALA A 121 -4.81 -0.76 -28.60
CA ALA A 121 -3.48 -0.50 -29.12
C ALA A 121 -3.17 -1.35 -30.38
N SER A 122 -3.63 -2.60 -30.41
CA SER A 122 -3.41 -3.51 -31.55
C SER A 122 -4.06 -3.05 -32.87
N ARG A 123 -4.95 -2.06 -32.81
CA ARG A 123 -5.59 -1.45 -34.00
C ARG A 123 -4.84 -0.23 -34.54
N LEU A 124 -3.81 0.23 -33.82
CA LEU A 124 -3.01 1.39 -34.21
C LEU A 124 -1.95 1.00 -35.26
N PRO A 125 -1.56 1.92 -36.16
CA PRO A 125 -0.42 1.71 -37.02
C PRO A 125 0.86 1.61 -36.20
N ASP A 126 1.72 0.64 -36.53
CA ASP A 126 2.94 0.35 -35.79
C ASP A 126 4.14 0.15 -36.74
N PRO A 127 4.53 1.19 -37.50
CA PRO A 127 5.63 1.07 -38.48
C PRO A 127 7.00 0.77 -37.83
N ASP A 128 7.17 1.17 -36.56
CA ASP A 128 8.44 1.05 -35.83
C ASP A 128 8.44 -0.11 -34.82
N GLY A 129 7.33 -0.87 -34.69
CA GLY A 129 7.20 -1.99 -33.74
C GLY A 129 7.10 -1.59 -32.27
N ARG A 130 6.88 -0.31 -31.98
CA ARG A 130 6.80 0.22 -30.61
C ARG A 130 5.52 -0.23 -29.91
N VAL A 131 4.40 -0.25 -30.63
CA VAL A 131 3.11 -0.72 -30.09
C VAL A 131 3.19 -2.21 -29.81
N ALA A 132 3.70 -3.02 -30.72
CA ALA A 132 3.89 -4.45 -30.54
C ALA A 132 4.79 -4.76 -29.33
N SER A 133 5.86 -4.00 -29.14
CA SER A 133 6.76 -4.14 -27.98
C SER A 133 6.06 -3.80 -26.66
N ALA A 134 5.27 -2.73 -26.63
CA ALA A 134 4.49 -2.36 -25.45
C ALA A 134 3.42 -3.43 -25.11
N ILE A 135 2.71 -3.95 -26.11
CA ILE A 135 1.76 -5.04 -25.95
C ILE A 135 2.42 -6.29 -25.38
N ALA A 136 3.62 -6.65 -25.87
CA ALA A 136 4.34 -7.81 -25.35
C ALA A 136 4.67 -7.66 -23.86
N ILE A 137 5.10 -6.47 -23.42
CA ILE A 137 5.39 -6.18 -22.01
C ILE A 137 4.11 -6.28 -21.16
N VAL A 138 3.00 -5.70 -21.62
CA VAL A 138 1.70 -5.82 -20.91
C VAL A 138 1.29 -7.27 -20.76
N ASN A 139 1.36 -8.05 -21.85
CA ASN A 139 0.99 -9.47 -21.82
C ASN A 139 1.87 -10.27 -20.83
N GLU A 140 3.16 -9.97 -20.75
CA GLU A 140 4.07 -10.58 -19.79
C GLU A 140 3.68 -10.23 -18.34
N GLN A 141 3.37 -8.96 -18.06
CA GLN A 141 2.95 -8.51 -16.73
C GLN A 141 1.59 -9.10 -16.34
N VAL A 142 0.65 -9.19 -17.26
CA VAL A 142 -0.66 -9.84 -17.01
C VAL A 142 -0.48 -11.33 -16.72
N ALA A 143 0.37 -12.03 -17.46
CA ALA A 143 0.67 -13.44 -17.22
C ALA A 143 1.34 -13.64 -15.84
N SER A 144 2.29 -12.78 -15.49
CA SER A 144 2.95 -12.77 -14.18
C SER A 144 1.95 -12.52 -13.04
N ALA A 145 1.05 -11.55 -13.20
CA ALA A 145 0.02 -11.25 -12.21
C ALA A 145 -0.94 -12.44 -12.00
N ARG A 146 -1.37 -13.11 -13.07
CA ARG A 146 -2.22 -14.31 -12.99
C ARG A 146 -1.51 -15.46 -12.29
N ALA A 147 -0.22 -15.67 -12.56
CA ALA A 147 0.59 -16.67 -11.88
C ALA A 147 0.73 -16.36 -10.39
N ALA A 148 0.96 -15.09 -10.02
CA ALA A 148 1.03 -14.64 -8.64
C ALA A 148 -0.28 -14.88 -7.87
N MET A 149 -1.45 -14.62 -8.50
CA MET A 149 -2.76 -14.88 -7.90
C MET A 149 -3.03 -16.36 -7.63
N SER A 150 -2.40 -17.25 -8.38
CA SER A 150 -2.50 -18.71 -8.23
C SER A 150 -1.46 -19.28 -7.27
N ALA A 151 -0.51 -18.47 -6.79
CA ALA A 151 0.51 -18.89 -5.86
C ALA A 151 -0.06 -19.13 -4.44
N PRO A 152 0.58 -19.96 -3.60
CA PRO A 152 0.16 -20.18 -2.22
C PRO A 152 0.11 -18.90 -1.40
N THR A 153 1.05 -17.99 -1.62
CA THR A 153 1.09 -16.66 -1.01
C THR A 153 1.29 -15.59 -2.08
N ILE A 154 0.67 -14.43 -1.88
CA ILE A 154 0.69 -13.31 -2.82
C ILE A 154 1.19 -12.03 -2.14
N ALA A 155 1.82 -11.15 -2.93
CA ALA A 155 2.15 -9.78 -2.57
C ALA A 155 1.34 -8.80 -3.46
N PRO A 156 0.06 -8.50 -3.12
CA PRO A 156 -0.87 -7.80 -4.02
C PRO A 156 -0.39 -6.43 -4.46
N LEU A 157 0.24 -5.65 -3.57
CA LEU A 157 0.71 -4.31 -3.90
C LEU A 157 1.86 -4.34 -4.90
N GLN A 158 2.76 -5.32 -4.81
CA GLN A 158 3.84 -5.50 -5.79
C GLN A 158 3.30 -5.94 -7.16
N VAL A 159 2.27 -6.78 -7.17
CA VAL A 159 1.57 -7.16 -8.43
C VAL A 159 0.94 -5.94 -9.08
N LEU A 160 0.25 -5.10 -8.31
CA LEU A 160 -0.36 -3.86 -8.80
C LEU A 160 0.67 -2.86 -9.32
N GLU A 161 1.81 -2.69 -8.64
CA GLU A 161 2.91 -1.84 -9.14
C GLU A 161 3.40 -2.28 -10.53
N GLY A 162 3.53 -3.58 -10.75
CA GLY A 162 3.90 -4.13 -12.06
C GLY A 162 2.85 -3.85 -13.13
N LEU A 163 1.57 -4.01 -12.81
CA LEU A 163 0.46 -3.71 -13.72
C LEU A 163 0.35 -2.21 -14.01
N ASP A 164 0.53 -1.36 -13.01
CA ASP A 164 0.51 0.11 -13.17
C ASP A 164 1.68 0.59 -14.05
N ALA A 165 2.87 0.04 -13.87
CA ALA A 165 4.01 0.34 -14.72
C ALA A 165 3.76 -0.06 -16.18
N ALA A 166 3.17 -1.24 -16.42
CA ALA A 166 2.79 -1.69 -17.75
C ALA A 166 1.71 -0.79 -18.37
N ASN A 167 0.74 -0.35 -17.58
CA ASN A 167 -0.30 0.59 -18.00
C ASN A 167 0.31 1.92 -18.44
N ALA A 168 1.16 2.52 -17.63
CA ALA A 168 1.82 3.78 -17.96
C ALA A 168 2.62 3.68 -19.25
N GLN A 169 3.27 2.54 -19.48
CA GLN A 169 4.07 2.32 -20.69
C GLN A 169 3.21 2.21 -21.96
N ILE A 170 2.12 1.43 -21.92
CA ILE A 170 1.23 1.30 -23.10
C ILE A 170 0.51 2.62 -23.40
N ASP A 171 0.06 3.34 -22.37
CA ASP A 171 -0.58 4.64 -22.50
C ASP A 171 0.35 5.66 -23.14
N GLY A 172 1.61 5.69 -22.74
CA GLY A 172 2.64 6.56 -23.34
C GLY A 172 2.85 6.27 -24.81
N VAL A 173 2.99 5.00 -25.18
CA VAL A 173 3.17 4.59 -26.59
C VAL A 173 1.93 4.90 -27.42
N VAL A 174 0.73 4.64 -26.91
CA VAL A 174 -0.54 4.96 -27.59
C VAL A 174 -0.68 6.46 -27.81
N ALA A 175 -0.35 7.28 -26.81
CA ALA A 175 -0.39 8.74 -26.92
C ALA A 175 0.60 9.25 -27.98
N ASP A 176 1.82 8.74 -28.00
CA ASP A 176 2.85 9.10 -29.00
C ASP A 176 2.39 8.78 -30.42
N VAL A 177 1.84 7.57 -30.63
CA VAL A 177 1.36 7.15 -31.98
C VAL A 177 0.18 8.01 -32.43
N ARG A 178 -0.76 8.33 -31.54
CA ARG A 178 -1.89 9.22 -31.88
C ARG A 178 -1.41 10.63 -32.23
N ASN A 179 -0.51 11.19 -31.43
CA ASN A 179 0.06 12.51 -31.69
C ASN A 179 0.82 12.57 -33.03
N ALA A 180 1.57 11.54 -33.37
CA ALA A 180 2.26 11.43 -34.66
C ALA A 180 1.27 11.35 -35.82
N ALA A 181 0.20 10.56 -35.71
CA ALA A 181 -0.84 10.44 -36.73
C ALA A 181 -1.57 11.78 -36.96
N GLU A 182 -1.92 12.50 -35.90
CA GLU A 182 -2.54 13.83 -35.97
C GLU A 182 -1.60 14.88 -36.60
N ALA A 183 -0.31 14.83 -36.28
CA ALA A 183 0.67 15.72 -36.88
C ALA A 183 0.79 15.46 -38.38
N GLN A 184 0.83 14.20 -38.79
CA GLN A 184 0.87 13.81 -40.20
C GLN A 184 -0.39 14.25 -40.97
N GLN A 185 -1.57 14.09 -40.37
CA GLN A 185 -2.84 14.52 -40.96
C GLN A 185 -2.89 16.03 -41.14
N ARG A 186 -2.44 16.80 -40.15
CA ARG A 186 -2.35 18.27 -40.22
C ARG A 186 -1.38 18.71 -41.34
N ALA A 187 -0.22 18.05 -41.46
CA ALA A 187 0.72 18.34 -42.52
C ALA A 187 0.16 18.05 -43.93
N GLN A 188 -0.55 16.95 -44.11
CA GLN A 188 -1.21 16.61 -45.37
C GLN A 188 -2.32 17.64 -45.73
N GLN A 189 -3.11 18.06 -44.76
CA GLN A 189 -4.15 19.10 -44.97
C GLN A 189 -3.51 20.45 -45.41
N ALA A 190 -2.45 20.86 -44.73
CA ALA A 190 -1.72 22.09 -45.09
C ALA A 190 -1.15 22.01 -46.51
N LEU A 191 -0.56 20.89 -46.90
CA LEU A 191 -0.06 20.67 -48.26
C LEU A 191 -1.16 20.76 -49.32
N GLN A 192 -2.33 20.12 -49.07
CA GLN A 192 -3.48 20.18 -49.98
C GLN A 192 -4.00 21.62 -50.13
N GLN A 193 -4.09 22.39 -49.04
CA GLN A 193 -4.52 23.79 -49.08
C GLN A 193 -3.55 24.65 -49.92
N THR A 194 -2.24 24.42 -49.77
CA THR A 194 -1.24 25.14 -50.55
C THR A 194 -1.35 24.82 -52.02
N MET A 195 -1.58 23.55 -52.41
CA MET A 195 -1.75 23.14 -53.80
C MET A 195 -3.04 23.66 -54.45
N LEU A 196 -4.11 23.89 -53.67
CA LEU A 196 -5.36 24.45 -54.16
C LEU A 196 -5.33 25.99 -54.29
N SER A 197 -4.36 26.64 -53.64
CA SER A 197 -4.20 28.11 -53.66
C SER A 197 -3.15 28.60 -54.66
N ALA A 198 -2.44 27.69 -55.35
CA ALA A 198 -1.43 27.95 -56.37
C ALA A 198 -2.05 27.77 -57.78
#